data_4267e1da79b496d26d5b116cc8c5d4c8
#
_entry.id   4267e1da79b496d26d5b116cc8c5d4c8
#
_cell.length_a   1.000
_cell.length_b   1.000
_cell.length_c   1.000
_cell.angle_alpha   90.00
_cell.angle_beta   90.00
_cell.angle_gamma   90.00
#
_symmetry.space_group_name_H-M   'P 1'
#
loop_
_entity.id
_entity.type
_entity.pdbx_description
1 polymer ?
#
loop_
_entity_poly.entity_id
_entity_poly.type
_entity_poly.pdbx_seq_one_letter_code
_entity_poly.pdbx_strand_id
1 'polypeptide(L)'
;NTGGIRLGLAYYINRQPLAVPKVEREKLPDSRGLYTDVVLYGAWKQGIAHDGVSSYLLDGKYAVMGFNINPMYRLNPWLSLGASLDGVYDRSASRENDSWGEVVNHKFSTQAGLGLSARGEFAMPYFSINFGVGTYLFGNRNDFRGVYEVLALKIHVSRRAMLHIGYSLVDFKTPNNLMLGLGWRFGGK
;
A
#
# COMPACT_ATOMS: atom_id res chain seq x y z
N ASN A 1 -13.47 -14.17 -13.95
CA ASN A 1 -13.45 -13.14 -12.91
C ASN A 1 -14.60 -12.18 -13.12
N THR A 2 -15.64 -12.27 -12.32
CA THR A 2 -16.75 -11.30 -12.30
C THR A 2 -16.47 -10.29 -11.20
N GLY A 3 -16.05 -9.09 -11.57
CA GLY A 3 -16.02 -7.93 -10.69
C GLY A 3 -17.44 -7.38 -10.53
N GLY A 4 -17.84 -7.04 -9.31
CA GLY A 4 -19.13 -6.45 -9.05
C GLY A 4 -19.05 -5.37 -7.97
N ILE A 5 -19.78 -4.27 -8.17
CA ILE A 5 -20.00 -3.22 -7.17
C ILE A 5 -21.33 -3.52 -6.49
N ARG A 6 -21.33 -3.58 -5.15
CA ARG A 6 -22.57 -3.73 -4.36
C ARG A 6 -22.87 -2.42 -3.66
N LEU A 7 -24.06 -1.88 -3.91
CA LEU A 7 -24.61 -0.74 -3.18
C LEU A 7 -25.77 -1.26 -2.32
N GLY A 8 -25.82 -0.88 -1.06
CA GLY A 8 -26.88 -1.25 -0.13
C GLY A 8 -27.43 -0.04 0.60
N LEU A 9 -28.74 0.04 0.75
CA LEU A 9 -29.45 1.00 1.59
C LEU A 9 -30.05 0.24 2.77
N ALA A 10 -29.76 0.68 4.00
CA ALA A 10 -30.37 0.16 5.21
C ALA A 10 -31.31 1.23 5.81
N TYR A 11 -32.59 0.88 5.94
CA TYR A 11 -33.58 1.70 6.62
C TYR A 11 -34.00 1.04 7.92
N TYR A 12 -33.87 1.78 9.03
CA TYR A 12 -34.24 1.27 10.36
C TYR A 12 -35.67 1.68 10.69
N ILE A 13 -36.57 0.71 10.75
CA ILE A 13 -37.96 0.88 11.23
C ILE A 13 -37.93 0.83 12.77
N ASN A 14 -38.63 1.73 13.44
CA ASN A 14 -38.66 1.85 14.91
C ASN A 14 -37.30 2.10 15.59
N ARG A 15 -36.52 3.01 15.03
CA ARG A 15 -35.31 3.48 15.70
C ARG A 15 -35.70 4.20 17.01
N GLN A 16 -35.66 3.49 18.13
CA GLN A 16 -35.68 4.15 19.43
C GLN A 16 -34.41 5.01 19.54
N PRO A 17 -34.50 6.26 19.97
CA PRO A 17 -33.31 7.05 20.24
C PRO A 17 -32.56 6.36 21.38
N LEU A 18 -31.58 5.54 21.05
CA LEU A 18 -30.59 5.11 22.01
C LEU A 18 -29.95 6.40 22.55
N ALA A 19 -30.13 6.68 23.82
CA ALA A 19 -29.37 7.69 24.54
C ALA A 19 -27.92 7.20 24.65
N VAL A 20 -27.25 7.14 23.52
CA VAL A 20 -25.81 6.90 23.49
C VAL A 20 -25.19 8.14 24.10
N PRO A 21 -24.45 8.00 25.23
CA PRO A 21 -23.74 9.14 25.80
C PRO A 21 -22.92 9.74 24.69
N LYS A 22 -22.97 11.08 24.58
CA LYS A 22 -22.25 11.84 23.56
C LYS A 22 -20.76 11.64 23.83
N VAL A 23 -20.19 10.58 23.23
CA VAL A 23 -18.77 10.35 23.29
C VAL A 23 -18.12 11.56 22.63
N GLU A 24 -17.37 12.34 23.37
CA GLU A 24 -16.55 13.41 22.80
C GLU A 24 -15.60 12.76 21.82
N ARG A 25 -15.88 12.99 20.54
CA ARG A 25 -15.01 12.50 19.47
C ARG A 25 -13.71 13.28 19.55
N GLU A 26 -12.61 12.54 19.66
CA GLU A 26 -11.28 13.14 19.58
C GLU A 26 -11.19 13.95 18.29
N LYS A 27 -10.92 15.23 18.42
CA LYS A 27 -10.85 16.14 17.26
C LYS A 27 -9.52 15.91 16.55
N LEU A 28 -9.58 15.77 15.25
CA LEU A 28 -8.39 15.79 14.42
C LEU A 28 -7.70 17.16 14.55
N PRO A 29 -6.35 17.19 14.54
CA PRO A 29 -5.61 18.46 14.61
C PRO A 29 -6.02 19.37 13.44
N ASP A 30 -6.41 20.60 13.75
CA ASP A 30 -6.87 21.60 12.76
C ASP A 30 -5.70 22.34 12.06
N SER A 31 -4.50 21.84 12.20
CA SER A 31 -3.30 22.46 11.64
C SER A 31 -3.07 22.00 10.20
N ARG A 32 -3.13 22.97 9.27
CA ARG A 32 -2.59 22.81 7.91
C ARG A 32 -1.07 22.75 7.99
N GLY A 33 -0.44 22.00 7.11
CA GLY A 33 1.02 21.97 7.06
C GLY A 33 1.61 20.74 6.40
N LEU A 34 2.92 20.84 6.21
CA LEU A 34 3.73 19.75 5.64
C LEU A 34 4.11 18.76 6.74
N TYR A 35 4.06 17.49 6.40
CA TYR A 35 4.63 16.39 7.15
C TYR A 35 5.17 15.34 6.20
N THR A 36 6.05 14.50 6.68
CA THR A 36 6.60 13.38 5.90
C THR A 36 6.45 12.10 6.70
N ASP A 37 5.77 11.12 6.12
CA ASP A 37 5.71 9.78 6.65
C ASP A 37 6.79 8.93 5.99
N VAL A 38 7.61 8.28 6.78
CA VAL A 38 8.55 7.26 6.33
C VAL A 38 8.04 5.92 6.83
N VAL A 39 7.82 5.00 5.92
CA VAL A 39 7.31 3.66 6.20
C VAL A 39 8.33 2.64 5.73
N LEU A 40 8.63 1.67 6.58
CA LEU A 40 9.36 0.47 6.23
C LEU A 40 8.41 -0.71 6.33
N TYR A 41 8.37 -1.55 5.31
CA TYR A 41 7.47 -2.69 5.27
C TYR A 41 8.15 -3.95 4.77
N GLY A 42 7.58 -5.08 5.12
CA GLY A 42 8.00 -6.37 4.64
C GLY A 42 6.82 -7.34 4.54
N ALA A 43 6.98 -8.35 3.70
CA ALA A 43 6.02 -9.44 3.56
C ALA A 43 6.72 -10.69 3.04
N TRP A 44 5.97 -11.78 3.05
CA TRP A 44 6.35 -13.03 2.41
C TRP A 44 5.42 -13.27 1.23
N LYS A 45 5.98 -13.52 0.06
CA LYS A 45 5.26 -13.78 -1.19
C LYS A 45 5.58 -15.20 -1.64
N GLN A 46 4.55 -15.90 -2.11
CA GLN A 46 4.74 -17.17 -2.81
C GLN A 46 4.89 -16.88 -4.30
N GLY A 47 5.90 -17.44 -4.93
CA GLY A 47 6.11 -17.29 -6.37
C GLY A 47 5.04 -18.05 -7.15
N ILE A 48 4.62 -17.49 -8.29
CA ILE A 48 3.71 -18.12 -9.24
C ILE A 48 4.47 -18.21 -10.56
N ALA A 49 4.59 -19.42 -11.10
CA ALA A 49 5.11 -19.63 -12.43
C ALA A 49 3.99 -19.89 -13.41
N HIS A 50 4.13 -19.37 -14.63
CA HIS A 50 3.20 -19.55 -15.72
C HIS A 50 3.86 -20.40 -16.82
N ASP A 51 3.23 -21.50 -17.18
CA ASP A 51 3.65 -22.42 -18.23
C ASP A 51 2.81 -22.23 -19.51
N GLY A 52 2.48 -20.99 -19.87
CA GLY A 52 1.65 -20.69 -21.06
C GLY A 52 0.23 -21.26 -21.03
N VAL A 53 -0.01 -22.39 -20.38
CA VAL A 53 -1.31 -23.08 -20.26
C VAL A 53 -1.79 -23.12 -18.82
N SER A 54 -0.90 -23.23 -17.86
CA SER A 54 -1.23 -23.41 -16.43
C SER A 54 -0.40 -22.47 -15.56
N SER A 55 -0.96 -22.09 -14.40
CA SER A 55 -0.24 -21.39 -13.35
C SER A 55 -0.03 -22.33 -12.19
N TYR A 56 1.19 -22.48 -11.73
CA TYR A 56 1.53 -23.29 -10.57
C TYR A 56 2.32 -22.50 -9.55
N LEU A 57 2.13 -22.86 -8.29
CA LEU A 57 2.83 -22.21 -7.18
C LEU A 57 4.26 -22.78 -7.13
N LEU A 58 5.23 -21.88 -7.09
CA LEU A 58 6.62 -22.24 -6.85
C LEU A 58 6.81 -22.65 -5.39
N ASP A 59 7.58 -23.69 -5.16
CA ASP A 59 8.00 -24.06 -3.82
C ASP A 59 8.92 -22.99 -3.23
N GLY A 60 8.53 -22.49 -2.06
CA GLY A 60 9.29 -21.52 -1.31
C GLY A 60 8.56 -20.19 -1.05
N LYS A 61 8.97 -19.55 0.04
CA LYS A 61 8.51 -18.21 0.41
C LYS A 61 9.62 -17.22 0.14
N TYR A 62 9.30 -16.17 -0.59
CA TYR A 62 10.24 -15.12 -0.96
C TYR A 62 9.98 -13.87 -0.13
N ALA A 63 11.03 -13.32 0.44
CA ALA A 63 10.94 -12.06 1.17
C ALA A 63 10.75 -10.90 0.19
N VAL A 64 9.77 -10.07 0.49
CA VAL A 64 9.58 -8.75 -0.12
C VAL A 64 9.76 -7.72 0.97
N MET A 65 10.54 -6.69 0.72
CA MET A 65 10.72 -5.57 1.63
C MET A 65 10.76 -4.27 0.86
N GLY A 66 10.36 -3.19 1.51
CA GLY A 66 10.37 -1.90 0.84
C GLY A 66 10.21 -0.75 1.81
N PHE A 67 10.20 0.44 1.21
CA PHE A 67 9.98 1.67 1.93
C PHE A 67 9.08 2.61 1.13
N ASN A 68 8.40 3.50 1.85
CA ASN A 68 7.72 4.65 1.27
C ASN A 68 8.17 5.91 2.02
N ILE A 69 8.54 6.95 1.28
CA ILE A 69 8.81 8.29 1.80
C ILE A 69 7.73 9.20 1.25
N ASN A 70 6.80 9.61 2.10
CA ASN A 70 5.59 10.31 1.72
C ASN A 70 5.60 11.76 2.23
N PRO A 71 6.16 12.73 1.49
CA PRO A 71 5.91 14.14 1.75
C PRO A 71 4.45 14.48 1.44
N MET A 72 3.71 14.92 2.45
CA MET A 72 2.28 15.17 2.41
C MET A 72 1.97 16.59 2.90
N TYR A 73 0.99 17.22 2.30
CA TYR A 73 0.44 18.48 2.74
C TYR A 73 -0.99 18.30 3.23
N ARG A 74 -1.24 18.64 4.50
CA ARG A 74 -2.58 18.60 5.09
C ARG A 74 -3.38 19.82 4.62
N LEU A 75 -4.41 19.56 3.84
CA LEU A 75 -5.32 20.57 3.32
C LEU A 75 -6.37 20.97 4.37
N ASN A 76 -6.87 20.00 5.09
CA ASN A 76 -7.85 20.15 6.15
C ASN A 76 -7.69 18.98 7.17
N PRO A 77 -8.42 18.97 8.30
CA PRO A 77 -8.25 17.96 9.33
C PRO A 77 -8.35 16.50 8.85
N TRP A 78 -9.12 16.24 7.82
CA TRP A 78 -9.39 14.87 7.34
C TRP A 78 -8.73 14.53 6.01
N LEU A 79 -8.19 15.50 5.25
CA LEU A 79 -7.61 15.25 3.91
C LEU A 79 -6.18 15.80 3.81
N SER A 80 -5.27 14.93 3.37
CA SER A 80 -3.92 15.30 2.96
C SER A 80 -3.65 14.81 1.55
N LEU A 81 -2.89 15.58 0.78
CA LEU A 81 -2.41 15.23 -0.54
C LEU A 81 -0.89 15.34 -0.58
N GLY A 82 -0.25 14.55 -1.42
CA GLY A 82 1.19 14.57 -1.56
C GLY A 82 1.72 13.62 -2.61
N ALA A 83 2.98 13.29 -2.45
CA ALA A 83 3.67 12.34 -3.31
C ALA A 83 4.36 11.27 -2.44
N SER A 84 4.87 10.24 -3.08
CA SER A 84 5.71 9.23 -2.43
C SER A 84 6.84 8.78 -3.33
N LEU A 85 8.00 8.62 -2.74
CA LEU A 85 9.07 7.82 -3.29
C LEU A 85 8.95 6.41 -2.71
N ASP A 86 8.71 5.43 -3.59
CA ASP A 86 8.40 4.06 -3.23
C ASP A 86 9.52 3.13 -3.68
N GLY A 87 10.19 2.48 -2.74
CA GLY A 87 11.20 1.48 -3.04
C GLY A 87 10.71 0.09 -2.67
N VAL A 88 10.96 -0.89 -3.52
CA VAL A 88 10.62 -2.29 -3.28
C VAL A 88 11.78 -3.19 -3.67
N TYR A 89 12.05 -4.19 -2.86
CA TYR A 89 12.95 -5.30 -3.15
C TYR A 89 12.17 -6.60 -3.05
N ASP A 90 12.03 -7.28 -4.17
CA ASP A 90 11.28 -8.54 -4.29
C ASP A 90 12.22 -9.66 -4.72
N ARG A 91 12.53 -10.54 -3.79
CA ARG A 91 13.41 -11.69 -4.06
C ARG A 91 12.76 -12.71 -5.00
N SER A 92 11.44 -12.74 -5.12
CA SER A 92 10.76 -13.63 -6.06
C SER A 92 11.00 -13.21 -7.51
N ALA A 93 11.34 -11.93 -7.70
CA ALA A 93 11.61 -11.34 -9.00
C ALA A 93 12.88 -11.86 -9.69
N SER A 94 13.72 -12.63 -9.01
CA SER A 94 14.91 -13.25 -9.61
C SER A 94 14.63 -14.49 -10.44
N ARG A 95 13.41 -15.02 -10.40
CA ARG A 95 13.06 -16.27 -11.05
C ARG A 95 12.23 -16.00 -12.30
N GLU A 96 12.79 -16.27 -13.43
CA GLU A 96 12.10 -16.30 -14.72
C GLU A 96 11.95 -17.74 -15.15
N ASN A 97 10.78 -18.15 -15.60
CA ASN A 97 10.58 -19.40 -16.31
C ASN A 97 10.90 -19.15 -17.77
N ASP A 98 11.99 -19.73 -18.25
CA ASP A 98 12.22 -19.91 -19.67
C ASP A 98 11.68 -21.30 -20.08
N SER A 99 11.39 -21.47 -21.37
CA SER A 99 10.89 -22.72 -21.96
C SER A 99 11.80 -23.95 -21.70
N TRP A 100 12.96 -23.75 -21.16
CA TRP A 100 13.99 -24.77 -20.85
C TRP A 100 14.25 -25.00 -19.37
N GLY A 101 13.53 -24.33 -18.48
CA GLY A 101 13.67 -24.46 -17.04
C GLY A 101 13.75 -23.14 -16.29
N GLU A 102 13.89 -23.23 -14.97
CA GLU A 102 13.97 -22.07 -14.09
C GLU A 102 15.33 -21.36 -14.25
N VAL A 103 15.32 -20.15 -14.79
CA VAL A 103 16.50 -19.28 -14.85
C VAL A 103 16.50 -18.34 -13.66
N VAL A 104 17.52 -18.44 -12.81
CA VAL A 104 17.67 -17.56 -11.64
C VAL A 104 18.56 -16.37 -12.02
N ASN A 105 17.97 -15.18 -12.06
CA ASN A 105 18.70 -13.95 -12.34
C ASN A 105 18.91 -13.15 -11.05
N HIS A 106 20.11 -13.14 -10.51
CA HIS A 106 20.47 -12.46 -9.27
C HIS A 106 20.85 -10.98 -9.42
N LYS A 107 20.59 -10.36 -10.56
CA LYS A 107 20.89 -8.93 -10.75
C LYS A 107 19.98 -8.09 -9.86
N PHE A 108 20.58 -7.17 -9.11
CA PHE A 108 19.84 -6.24 -8.25
C PHE A 108 18.76 -5.46 -9.00
N SER A 109 19.04 -5.04 -10.23
CA SER A 109 18.08 -4.32 -11.08
C SER A 109 16.82 -5.13 -11.44
N THR A 110 16.89 -6.47 -11.33
CA THR A 110 15.73 -7.34 -11.57
C THR A 110 14.88 -7.50 -10.30
N GLN A 111 15.51 -7.38 -9.13
CA GLN A 111 14.87 -7.59 -7.83
C GLN A 111 14.40 -6.30 -7.18
N ALA A 112 14.92 -5.15 -7.60
CA ALA A 112 14.62 -3.85 -7.01
C ALA A 112 13.83 -2.98 -7.97
N GLY A 113 12.82 -2.30 -7.43
CA GLY A 113 12.04 -1.27 -8.11
C GLY A 113 12.03 0.03 -7.31
N LEU A 114 12.09 1.14 -8.02
CA LEU A 114 11.91 2.47 -7.44
C LEU A 114 10.86 3.21 -8.25
N GLY A 115 9.86 3.75 -7.57
CA GLY A 115 8.74 4.42 -8.20
C GLY A 115 8.40 5.75 -7.53
N LEU A 116 7.65 6.55 -8.26
CA LEU A 116 7.02 7.77 -7.76
C LEU A 116 5.50 7.63 -7.88
N SER A 117 4.79 8.05 -6.82
CA SER A 117 3.33 8.06 -6.81
C SER A 117 2.76 9.35 -6.27
N ALA A 118 1.59 9.72 -6.78
CA ALA A 118 0.70 10.69 -6.13
C ALA A 118 -0.01 10.00 -4.97
N ARG A 119 -0.19 10.70 -3.86
CA ARG A 119 -0.78 10.16 -2.64
C ARG A 119 -1.93 11.01 -2.14
N GLY A 120 -2.98 10.34 -1.68
CA GLY A 120 -4.05 10.92 -0.91
C GLY A 120 -4.21 10.19 0.42
N GLU A 121 -4.49 10.92 1.49
CA GLU A 121 -4.71 10.34 2.81
C GLU A 121 -5.95 10.94 3.45
N PHE A 122 -6.90 10.07 3.82
CA PHE A 122 -8.04 10.40 4.64
C PHE A 122 -7.74 10.07 6.10
N ALA A 123 -7.65 11.10 6.93
CA ALA A 123 -7.34 10.97 8.34
C ALA A 123 -8.62 10.81 9.17
N MET A 124 -8.54 9.89 10.13
CA MET A 124 -9.51 9.66 11.20
C MET A 124 -8.78 9.70 12.54
N PRO A 125 -9.46 9.80 13.68
CA PRO A 125 -8.79 10.02 14.96
C PRO A 125 -7.70 9.00 15.31
N TYR A 126 -7.90 7.71 14.95
CA TYR A 126 -6.99 6.62 15.34
C TYR A 126 -6.30 5.96 14.15
N PHE A 127 -6.77 6.19 12.97
CA PHE A 127 -6.22 5.60 11.75
C PHE A 127 -6.39 6.54 10.57
N SER A 128 -5.66 6.28 9.49
CA SER A 128 -5.87 6.94 8.21
C SER A 128 -5.84 5.92 7.07
N ILE A 129 -6.56 6.23 6.02
CA ILE A 129 -6.56 5.46 4.77
C ILE A 129 -5.74 6.25 3.77
N ASN A 130 -4.66 5.62 3.29
CA ASN A 130 -3.78 6.18 2.29
C ASN A 130 -3.99 5.44 0.97
N PHE A 131 -4.12 6.17 -0.11
CA PHE A 131 -4.18 5.63 -1.46
C PHE A 131 -3.18 6.35 -2.34
N GLY A 132 -2.66 5.63 -3.31
CA GLY A 132 -1.66 6.16 -4.23
C GLY A 132 -1.73 5.53 -5.59
N VAL A 133 -1.34 6.31 -6.59
CA VAL A 133 -1.16 5.84 -7.97
C VAL A 133 0.17 6.36 -8.46
N GLY A 134 0.98 5.49 -9.03
CA GLY A 134 2.34 5.83 -9.44
C GLY A 134 2.87 5.01 -10.60
N THR A 135 4.10 5.29 -10.94
CA THR A 135 4.83 4.55 -11.96
C THR A 135 6.25 4.26 -11.50
N TYR A 136 6.80 3.15 -11.93
CA TYR A 136 8.19 2.80 -11.65
C TYR A 136 9.14 3.62 -12.54
N LEU A 137 10.15 4.20 -11.91
CA LEU A 137 11.25 4.93 -12.56
C LEU A 137 12.44 4.01 -12.84
N PHE A 138 12.60 2.99 -12.00
CA PHE A 138 13.67 2.02 -12.07
C PHE A 138 13.11 0.63 -11.75
N GLY A 139 13.59 -0.37 -12.46
CA GLY A 139 13.19 -1.77 -12.36
C GLY A 139 13.13 -2.39 -13.74
N ASN A 140 13.68 -3.58 -13.90
CA ASN A 140 13.83 -4.21 -15.22
C ASN A 140 12.92 -5.43 -15.42
N ARG A 141 11.82 -5.53 -14.69
CA ARG A 141 10.88 -6.62 -14.78
C ARG A 141 9.46 -6.14 -15.07
N ASN A 142 8.63 -7.03 -15.61
CA ASN A 142 7.22 -6.74 -15.87
C ASN A 142 6.45 -6.32 -14.61
N ASP A 143 6.83 -6.82 -13.42
CA ASP A 143 6.26 -6.43 -12.13
C ASP A 143 6.60 -4.98 -11.72
N PHE A 144 7.62 -4.38 -12.36
CA PHE A 144 8.08 -3.01 -12.14
C PHE A 144 7.87 -2.13 -13.37
N ARG A 145 6.90 -2.47 -14.20
CA ARG A 145 6.48 -1.68 -15.36
C ARG A 145 5.01 -1.28 -15.21
N GLY A 146 4.64 -0.21 -15.89
CA GLY A 146 3.26 0.26 -15.88
C GLY A 146 2.91 1.12 -14.68
N VAL A 147 1.63 1.17 -14.40
CA VAL A 147 1.05 1.91 -13.27
C VAL A 147 0.90 0.96 -12.08
N TYR A 148 1.29 1.44 -10.91
CA TYR A 148 1.01 0.71 -9.68
C TYR A 148 0.11 1.54 -8.77
N GLU A 149 -0.70 0.84 -7.99
CA GLU A 149 -1.59 1.43 -7.02
C GLU A 149 -1.24 0.90 -5.63
N VAL A 150 -1.43 1.77 -4.66
CA VAL A 150 -1.28 1.43 -3.25
C VAL A 150 -2.53 1.82 -2.49
N LEU A 151 -3.05 0.88 -1.73
CA LEU A 151 -4.08 1.13 -0.72
C LEU A 151 -3.53 0.69 0.63
N ALA A 152 -3.54 1.58 1.60
CA ALA A 152 -3.00 1.28 2.91
C ALA A 152 -3.83 1.87 4.05
N LEU A 153 -3.91 1.10 5.12
CA LEU A 153 -4.41 1.52 6.43
C LEU A 153 -3.20 1.84 7.30
N LYS A 154 -3.16 3.05 7.86
CA LYS A 154 -2.18 3.47 8.85
C LYS A 154 -2.87 3.60 10.20
N ILE A 155 -2.49 2.79 11.17
CA ILE A 155 -3.02 2.82 12.54
C ILE A 155 -2.05 3.62 13.39
N HIS A 156 -2.50 4.75 13.95
CA HIS A 156 -1.67 5.64 14.74
C HIS A 156 -1.50 5.10 16.16
N VAL A 157 -0.32 4.57 16.46
CA VAL A 157 0.05 4.06 17.79
C VAL A 157 0.46 5.20 18.72
N SER A 158 1.04 6.24 18.13
CA SER A 158 1.39 7.48 18.84
C SER A 158 1.27 8.67 17.87
N ARG A 159 1.58 9.88 18.34
CA ARG A 159 1.61 11.08 17.47
C ARG A 159 2.57 10.95 16.28
N ARG A 160 3.56 10.10 16.36
CA ARG A 160 4.60 9.93 15.33
C ARG A 160 4.67 8.52 14.76
N ALA A 161 4.44 7.50 15.58
CA ALA A 161 4.57 6.11 15.17
C ALA A 161 3.24 5.55 14.67
N MET A 162 3.28 4.78 13.61
CA MET A 162 2.12 4.12 13.02
C MET A 162 2.44 2.70 12.57
N LEU A 163 1.45 1.82 12.66
CA LEU A 163 1.42 0.55 11.96
C LEU A 163 0.91 0.79 10.54
N HIS A 164 1.52 0.13 9.58
CA HIS A 164 1.15 0.22 8.17
C HIS A 164 0.72 -1.14 7.66
N ILE A 165 -0.50 -1.22 7.15
CA ILE A 165 -1.05 -2.41 6.50
C ILE A 165 -1.50 -1.97 5.12
N GLY A 166 -0.76 -2.33 4.11
CA GLY A 166 -1.01 -1.89 2.75
C GLY A 166 -1.03 -3.04 1.76
N TYR A 167 -1.52 -2.73 0.60
CA TYR A 167 -1.56 -3.63 -0.53
C TYR A 167 -1.20 -2.88 -1.81
N SER A 168 -0.32 -3.45 -2.61
CA SER A 168 0.04 -2.92 -3.92
C SER A 168 -0.58 -3.74 -5.03
N LEU A 169 -1.10 -3.05 -6.03
CA LEU A 169 -1.61 -3.61 -7.28
C LEU A 169 -0.74 -3.15 -8.44
N VAL A 170 -0.85 -3.81 -9.56
CA VAL A 170 -0.28 -3.39 -10.85
C VAL A 170 -1.40 -3.35 -11.87
N ASP A 171 -1.50 -2.22 -12.59
CA ASP A 171 -2.51 -1.96 -13.62
C ASP A 171 -3.94 -2.22 -13.17
N PHE A 172 -4.27 -1.91 -11.90
CA PHE A 172 -5.58 -2.11 -11.25
C PHE A 172 -6.12 -3.54 -11.33
N LYS A 173 -5.30 -4.51 -11.63
CA LYS A 173 -5.73 -5.90 -11.88
C LYS A 173 -4.96 -6.93 -11.09
N THR A 174 -3.63 -6.81 -11.08
CA THR A 174 -2.77 -7.86 -10.56
C THR A 174 -2.32 -7.52 -9.14
N PRO A 175 -2.68 -8.34 -8.16
CA PRO A 175 -2.12 -8.24 -6.82
C PRO A 175 -0.61 -8.41 -6.86
N ASN A 176 0.15 -7.46 -6.33
CA ASN A 176 1.59 -7.55 -6.29
C ASN A 176 2.08 -8.04 -4.93
N ASN A 177 1.93 -7.24 -3.89
CA ASN A 177 2.42 -7.61 -2.56
C ASN A 177 1.64 -6.98 -1.42
N LEU A 178 1.60 -7.70 -0.30
CA LEU A 178 1.15 -7.17 0.98
C LEU A 178 2.28 -6.33 1.58
N MET A 179 1.93 -5.21 2.22
CA MET A 179 2.86 -4.27 2.85
C MET A 179 2.54 -4.19 4.34
N LEU A 180 3.21 -4.99 5.15
CA LEU A 180 3.09 -4.94 6.60
C LEU A 180 4.31 -4.24 7.17
N GLY A 181 4.12 -3.16 7.92
CA GLY A 181 5.25 -2.37 8.34
C GLY A 181 5.00 -1.38 9.47
N LEU A 182 6.04 -0.63 9.72
CA LEU A 182 6.08 0.44 10.70
C LEU A 182 6.37 1.75 9.98
N GLY A 183 5.70 2.80 10.40
CA GLY A 183 5.91 4.14 9.89
C GLY A 183 6.22 5.13 10.98
N TRP A 184 6.91 6.20 10.57
CA TRP A 184 7.23 7.32 11.42
C TRP A 184 6.93 8.63 10.73
N ARG A 185 6.22 9.53 11.43
CA ARG A 185 5.84 10.86 10.95
C ARG A 185 6.82 11.91 11.43
N PHE A 186 7.36 12.68 10.49
CA PHE A 186 8.20 13.85 10.70
C PHE A 186 7.43 15.12 10.34
N GLY A 187 7.54 16.16 11.15
CA GLY A 187 6.77 17.39 10.96
C GLY A 187 5.30 17.22 11.38
N GLY A 188 4.45 18.17 10.99
CA GLY A 188 3.04 18.21 11.36
C GLY A 188 2.86 18.53 12.85
N LYS A 189 2.67 19.84 13.16
CA LYS A 189 2.29 20.31 14.51
C LYS A 189 0.82 20.08 14.73
#